data_e62398f7202a2a2d1e606a75089403dd
#
_entry.id   e62398f7202a2a2d1e606a75089403dd
#
_cell.length_a   1.000
_cell.length_b   1.000
_cell.length_c   1.000
_cell.angle_alpha   90.00
_cell.angle_beta   90.00
_cell.angle_gamma   90.00
#
_symmetry.space_group_name_H-M   'P 1'
#
loop_
_entity.id
_entity.type
_entity.pdbx_description
1 polymer ?
#
loop_
_entity_poly.entity_id
_entity_poly.type
_entity_poly.pdbx_seq_one_letter_code
_entity_poly.pdbx_strand_id
1 'polypeptide(L)'
;MNINLELYKIFYYVAKNKSITRAANELLISQPAISKSIKTLEAQMGEKLFIRKSNGVELSEKGKIIFPRIKESIELIDSAENDILTLQGKGKLNLNIAASQNMVKTFLMPYLESFYKIYPNMNIKIFTESPSEVIKKAQLGLIDIVFMNLPYKLPKEFETIKLVNLRCCLIANNEYYKLYKNIDTLENIPLLVLTKGTIARTELDNYFLKNKISINPKMELSSNNLIKEFTLSGFGVGIVEEDYVKKELAEEKLFKIPYKFPKSKRFFSLIYNKEKMNKKIVNTFIDFITKGK
;
A
#
# COMPACT_ATOMS: atom_id res chain seq x y z
N MET A 1 23.93 -8.24 25.86
CA MET A 1 23.38 -7.07 26.59
C MET A 1 22.01 -7.44 27.15
N ASN A 2 21.81 -7.27 28.43
CA ASN A 2 20.50 -7.52 29.06
C ASN A 2 19.82 -6.17 29.38
N ILE A 3 19.35 -5.48 28.32
CA ILE A 3 18.72 -4.16 28.44
C ILE A 3 17.22 -4.36 28.66
N ASN A 4 16.66 -3.68 29.66
CA ASN A 4 15.23 -3.73 29.96
C ASN A 4 14.40 -3.23 28.78
N LEU A 5 13.38 -3.99 28.38
CA LEU A 5 12.46 -3.64 27.28
C LEU A 5 11.73 -2.32 27.50
N GLU A 6 11.46 -1.93 28.76
CA GLU A 6 10.84 -0.65 29.06
C GLU A 6 11.66 0.55 28.58
N LEU A 7 13.01 0.44 28.57
CA LEU A 7 13.87 1.49 28.04
C LEU A 7 13.70 1.66 26.51
N TYR A 8 13.51 0.56 25.81
CA TYR A 8 13.23 0.60 24.36
C TYR A 8 11.84 1.16 24.06
N LYS A 9 10.85 0.85 24.89
CA LYS A 9 9.50 1.43 24.80
C LYS A 9 9.56 2.94 24.97
N ILE A 10 10.25 3.42 25.98
CA ILE A 10 10.46 4.86 26.22
C ILE A 10 11.18 5.52 25.04
N PHE A 11 12.24 4.89 24.53
CA PHE A 11 12.95 5.36 23.34
C PHE A 11 12.02 5.50 22.14
N TYR A 12 11.18 4.50 21.88
CA TYR A 12 10.19 4.53 20.79
C TYR A 12 9.24 5.73 20.91
N TYR A 13 8.66 5.94 22.11
CA TYR A 13 7.69 7.02 22.32
C TYR A 13 8.33 8.40 22.21
N VAL A 14 9.56 8.58 22.71
CA VAL A 14 10.31 9.83 22.55
C VAL A 14 10.62 10.12 21.07
N ALA A 15 11.05 9.13 20.32
CA ALA A 15 11.33 9.25 18.89
C ALA A 15 10.07 9.56 18.06
N LYS A 16 8.96 8.87 18.35
CA LYS A 16 7.64 9.06 17.72
C LYS A 16 7.13 10.49 17.92
N ASN A 17 7.23 11.00 19.13
CA ASN A 17 6.72 12.33 19.52
C ASN A 17 7.69 13.46 19.20
N LYS A 18 8.97 13.18 18.92
CA LYS A 18 10.06 14.15 18.79
C LYS A 18 10.14 15.11 20.00
N SER A 19 9.63 14.67 21.16
CA SER A 19 9.48 15.50 22.38
C SER A 19 9.42 14.62 23.61
N ILE A 20 10.29 14.91 24.58
CA ILE A 20 10.31 14.24 25.89
C ILE A 20 9.01 14.52 26.65
N THR A 21 8.53 15.75 26.64
CA THR A 21 7.30 16.14 27.34
C THR A 21 6.06 15.45 26.79
N ARG A 22 5.92 15.37 25.45
CA ARG A 22 4.79 14.66 24.80
C ARG A 22 4.84 13.16 25.09
N ALA A 23 6.03 12.56 25.05
CA ALA A 23 6.22 11.15 25.38
C ALA A 23 5.88 10.87 26.85
N ALA A 24 6.25 11.77 27.77
CA ALA A 24 5.91 11.68 29.20
C ALA A 24 4.39 11.67 29.42
N ASN A 25 3.68 12.58 28.75
CA ASN A 25 2.21 12.65 28.81
C ASN A 25 1.55 11.40 28.22
N GLU A 26 2.04 10.90 27.07
CA GLU A 26 1.50 9.69 26.41
C GLU A 26 1.72 8.42 27.27
N LEU A 27 2.85 8.34 27.98
CA LEU A 27 3.19 7.20 28.85
C LEU A 27 2.71 7.36 30.29
N LEU A 28 2.13 8.51 30.66
CA LEU A 28 1.67 8.85 32.00
C LEU A 28 2.78 8.75 33.06
N ILE A 29 4.01 9.14 32.71
CA ILE A 29 5.16 9.21 33.62
C ILE A 29 5.81 10.59 33.57
N SER A 30 6.66 10.90 34.55
CA SER A 30 7.27 12.23 34.62
C SER A 30 8.37 12.44 33.57
N GLN A 31 8.53 13.68 33.10
CA GLN A 31 9.59 14.06 32.17
C GLN A 31 11.01 13.76 32.68
N PRO A 32 11.35 13.96 33.97
CA PRO A 32 12.63 13.51 34.53
C PRO A 32 12.85 12.00 34.43
N ALA A 33 11.79 11.18 34.61
CA ALA A 33 11.85 9.72 34.48
C ALA A 33 12.19 9.32 33.03
N ILE A 34 11.50 9.91 32.03
CA ILE A 34 11.83 9.73 30.61
C ILE A 34 13.31 10.06 30.35
N SER A 35 13.73 11.26 30.80
CA SER A 35 15.12 11.71 30.57
C SER A 35 16.16 10.79 31.20
N LYS A 36 15.88 10.27 32.40
CA LYS A 36 16.72 9.28 33.08
C LYS A 36 16.78 7.96 32.31
N SER A 37 15.63 7.45 31.87
CA SER A 37 15.53 6.21 31.11
C SER A 37 16.29 6.27 29.78
N ILE A 38 16.18 7.38 29.04
CA ILE A 38 16.95 7.59 27.81
C ILE A 38 18.44 7.60 28.10
N LYS A 39 18.91 8.34 29.11
CA LYS A 39 20.32 8.34 29.52
C LYS A 39 20.81 6.94 29.87
N THR A 40 19.99 6.17 30.60
CA THR A 40 20.31 4.78 30.98
C THR A 40 20.45 3.89 29.76
N LEU A 41 19.52 3.97 28.79
CA LEU A 41 19.60 3.24 27.53
C LEU A 41 20.86 3.60 26.74
N GLU A 42 21.13 4.91 26.57
CA GLU A 42 22.32 5.40 25.89
C GLU A 42 23.62 4.93 26.56
N ALA A 43 23.66 4.96 27.91
CA ALA A 43 24.82 4.47 28.65
C ALA A 43 25.03 2.95 28.49
N GLN A 44 23.96 2.16 28.51
CA GLN A 44 24.04 0.71 28.33
C GLN A 44 24.42 0.33 26.89
N MET A 45 24.03 1.15 25.90
CA MET A 45 24.41 0.95 24.49
C MET A 45 25.77 1.54 24.14
N GLY A 46 26.31 2.42 24.98
CA GLY A 46 27.56 3.16 24.73
C GLY A 46 27.44 4.25 23.65
N GLU A 47 26.22 4.59 23.23
CA GLU A 47 25.97 5.48 22.10
C GLU A 47 24.85 6.49 22.40
N LYS A 48 24.97 7.69 21.85
CA LYS A 48 23.89 8.67 21.88
C LYS A 48 22.84 8.34 20.83
N LEU A 49 21.58 8.26 21.28
CA LEU A 49 20.44 7.90 20.41
C LEU A 49 19.63 9.14 20.00
N PHE A 50 19.73 10.24 20.79
CA PHE A 50 19.05 11.50 20.51
C PHE A 50 20.03 12.68 20.45
N ILE A 51 19.66 13.66 19.63
CA ILE A 51 20.27 14.99 19.54
C ILE A 51 19.22 15.99 20.05
N ARG A 52 19.62 16.87 20.98
CA ARG A 52 18.76 17.96 21.45
C ARG A 52 18.69 19.08 20.41
N LYS A 53 17.51 19.60 20.18
CA LYS A 53 17.22 20.76 19.34
C LYS A 53 16.48 21.81 20.15
N SER A 54 16.43 23.04 19.65
CA SER A 54 15.70 24.15 20.29
C SER A 54 14.20 23.85 20.51
N ASN A 55 13.60 23.04 19.63
CA ASN A 55 12.18 22.69 19.63
C ASN A 55 11.89 21.22 19.98
N GLY A 56 12.84 20.52 20.62
CA GLY A 56 12.63 19.13 21.04
C GLY A 56 13.84 18.21 20.89
N VAL A 57 13.62 16.99 20.45
CA VAL A 57 14.66 15.97 20.24
C VAL A 57 14.52 15.32 18.87
N GLU A 58 15.65 14.99 18.25
CA GLU A 58 15.73 14.23 17.02
C GLU A 58 16.59 12.98 17.22
N LEU A 59 16.36 11.95 16.43
CA LEU A 59 17.21 10.77 16.43
C LEU A 59 18.62 11.11 15.93
N SER A 60 19.62 10.63 16.65
CA SER A 60 21.00 10.60 16.14
C SER A 60 21.12 9.62 14.98
N GLU A 61 22.28 9.59 14.30
CA GLU A 61 22.52 8.56 13.26
C GLU A 61 22.40 7.13 13.81
N LYS A 62 22.89 6.88 15.03
CA LYS A 62 22.73 5.58 15.72
C LYS A 62 21.28 5.31 16.08
N GLY A 63 20.56 6.33 16.56
CA GLY A 63 19.12 6.25 16.83
C GLY A 63 18.30 5.92 15.58
N LYS A 64 18.62 6.51 14.43
CA LYS A 64 17.96 6.21 13.13
C LYS A 64 18.15 4.75 12.69
N ILE A 65 19.31 4.15 12.99
CA ILE A 65 19.60 2.75 12.64
C ILE A 65 18.72 1.78 13.44
N ILE A 66 18.55 2.02 14.75
CA ILE A 66 17.82 1.08 15.61
C ILE A 66 16.31 1.34 15.64
N PHE A 67 15.88 2.58 15.40
CA PHE A 67 14.46 2.97 15.53
C PHE A 67 13.48 2.13 14.72
N PRO A 68 13.72 1.78 13.45
CA PRO A 68 12.78 0.97 12.68
C PRO A 68 12.55 -0.41 13.30
N ARG A 69 13.61 -1.04 13.83
CA ARG A 69 13.53 -2.36 14.47
C ARG A 69 12.80 -2.31 15.81
N ILE A 70 13.09 -1.29 16.63
CA ILE A 70 12.41 -1.10 17.92
C ILE A 70 10.94 -0.78 17.71
N LYS A 71 10.64 0.09 16.72
CA LYS A 71 9.25 0.39 16.33
C LYS A 71 8.49 -0.90 15.96
N GLU A 72 9.04 -1.72 15.07
CA GLU A 72 8.43 -2.98 14.64
C GLU A 72 8.19 -3.93 15.83
N SER A 73 9.15 -4.01 16.78
CA SER A 73 9.03 -4.85 17.98
C SER A 73 7.92 -4.37 18.93
N ILE A 74 7.81 -3.06 19.18
CA ILE A 74 6.75 -2.49 20.02
C ILE A 74 5.38 -2.67 19.35
N GLU A 75 5.27 -2.44 18.05
CA GLU A 75 4.02 -2.65 17.30
C GLU A 75 3.56 -4.12 17.34
N LEU A 76 4.49 -5.09 17.37
CA LEU A 76 4.18 -6.52 17.56
C LEU A 76 3.63 -6.82 18.96
N ILE A 77 4.23 -6.25 19.99
CA ILE A 77 3.75 -6.42 21.38
C ILE A 77 2.35 -5.82 21.51
N ASP A 78 2.15 -4.57 21.07
CA ASP A 78 0.86 -3.90 21.11
C ASP A 78 -0.22 -4.69 20.33
N SER A 79 0.13 -5.29 19.21
CA SER A 79 -0.78 -6.14 18.43
C SER A 79 -1.18 -7.40 19.21
N ALA A 80 -0.22 -8.07 19.83
CA ALA A 80 -0.49 -9.28 20.61
C ALA A 80 -1.39 -8.99 21.84
N GLU A 81 -1.16 -7.87 22.52
CA GLU A 81 -2.02 -7.42 23.64
C GLU A 81 -3.45 -7.13 23.17
N ASN A 82 -3.59 -6.42 22.03
CA ASN A 82 -4.92 -6.13 21.46
C ASN A 82 -5.65 -7.39 21.00
N ASP A 83 -4.95 -8.40 20.50
CA ASP A 83 -5.56 -9.67 20.09
C ASP A 83 -6.20 -10.39 21.29
N ILE A 84 -5.52 -10.42 22.45
CA ILE A 84 -6.10 -10.96 23.71
C ILE A 84 -7.33 -10.16 24.14
N LEU A 85 -7.23 -8.83 24.14
CA LEU A 85 -8.37 -7.96 24.51
C LEU A 85 -9.56 -8.16 23.55
N THR A 86 -9.30 -8.38 22.28
CA THR A 86 -10.34 -8.61 21.26
C THR A 86 -11.05 -9.95 21.48
N LEU A 87 -10.32 -11.01 21.87
CA LEU A 87 -10.91 -12.29 22.26
C LEU A 87 -11.83 -12.16 23.48
N GLN A 88 -11.53 -11.23 24.39
CA GLN A 88 -12.36 -10.93 25.57
C GLN A 88 -13.54 -9.97 25.26
N GLY A 89 -13.72 -9.54 24.00
CA GLY A 89 -14.73 -8.56 23.60
C GLY A 89 -14.43 -7.11 24.05
N LYS A 90 -13.23 -6.85 24.58
CA LYS A 90 -12.79 -5.53 25.09
C LYS A 90 -11.79 -4.84 24.15
N GLY A 91 -11.25 -5.56 23.17
CA GLY A 91 -10.27 -5.03 22.21
C GLY A 91 -10.91 -4.15 21.14
N LYS A 92 -10.08 -3.32 20.52
CA LYS A 92 -10.49 -2.54 19.36
C LYS A 92 -10.48 -3.45 18.13
N LEU A 93 -11.54 -3.36 17.31
CA LEU A 93 -11.58 -4.02 16.03
C LEU A 93 -10.59 -3.31 15.10
N ASN A 94 -9.43 -3.91 14.86
CA ASN A 94 -8.40 -3.37 14.00
C ASN A 94 -8.35 -4.17 12.70
N LEU A 95 -8.31 -3.48 11.57
CA LEU A 95 -8.13 -4.05 10.25
C LEU A 95 -6.93 -3.36 9.58
N ASN A 96 -5.83 -4.09 9.45
CA ASN A 96 -4.58 -3.62 8.87
C ASN A 96 -4.48 -4.10 7.42
N ILE A 97 -4.59 -3.20 6.47
CA ILE A 97 -4.62 -3.50 5.04
C ILE A 97 -3.37 -2.93 4.37
N ALA A 98 -2.71 -3.71 3.54
CA ALA A 98 -1.71 -3.19 2.62
C ALA A 98 -2.28 -3.13 1.20
N ALA A 99 -2.14 -1.98 0.54
CA ALA A 99 -2.52 -1.78 -0.85
C ALA A 99 -1.83 -0.54 -1.42
N SER A 100 -1.60 -0.49 -2.73
CA SER A 100 -1.16 0.75 -3.37
C SER A 100 -2.27 1.82 -3.30
N GLN A 101 -1.89 3.10 -3.28
CA GLN A 101 -2.86 4.21 -3.27
C GLN A 101 -3.89 4.10 -4.40
N ASN A 102 -3.43 3.69 -5.59
CA ASN A 102 -4.33 3.51 -6.74
C ASN A 102 -5.34 2.39 -6.48
N MET A 103 -4.89 1.25 -5.95
CA MET A 103 -5.78 0.12 -5.65
C MET A 103 -6.81 0.48 -4.57
N VAL A 104 -6.42 1.26 -3.55
CA VAL A 104 -7.36 1.80 -2.57
C VAL A 104 -8.43 2.62 -3.27
N LYS A 105 -8.04 3.60 -4.10
CA LYS A 105 -8.97 4.49 -4.81
C LYS A 105 -9.91 3.78 -5.77
N THR A 106 -9.34 2.87 -6.60
CA THR A 106 -10.08 2.29 -7.74
C THR A 106 -10.87 1.05 -7.38
N PHE A 107 -10.44 0.31 -6.37
CA PHE A 107 -11.05 -0.97 -6.02
C PHE A 107 -11.56 -1.04 -4.59
N LEU A 108 -10.74 -0.67 -3.58
CA LEU A 108 -11.11 -0.90 -2.18
C LEU A 108 -12.11 0.10 -1.61
N MET A 109 -12.08 1.36 -2.06
CA MET A 109 -12.86 2.43 -1.44
C MET A 109 -14.36 2.10 -1.31
N PRO A 110 -15.08 1.59 -2.33
CA PRO A 110 -16.49 1.25 -2.20
C PRO A 110 -16.76 0.17 -1.14
N TYR A 111 -15.86 -0.82 -1.03
CA TYR A 111 -15.97 -1.88 -0.02
C TYR A 111 -15.69 -1.33 1.39
N LEU A 112 -14.67 -0.48 1.53
CA LEU A 112 -14.33 0.14 2.82
C LEU A 112 -15.47 1.06 3.31
N GLU A 113 -16.03 1.87 2.44
CA GLU A 113 -17.18 2.74 2.77
C GLU A 113 -18.39 1.93 3.24
N SER A 114 -18.74 0.87 2.54
CA SER A 114 -19.87 0.02 2.88
C SER A 114 -19.59 -0.78 4.16
N PHE A 115 -18.40 -1.31 4.32
CA PHE A 115 -18.01 -2.08 5.52
C PHE A 115 -17.92 -1.19 6.76
N TYR A 116 -17.40 0.04 6.63
CA TYR A 116 -17.32 1.00 7.74
C TYR A 116 -18.69 1.42 8.26
N LYS A 117 -19.74 1.48 7.40
CA LYS A 117 -21.12 1.73 7.84
C LYS A 117 -21.64 0.61 8.74
N ILE A 118 -21.20 -0.63 8.52
CA ILE A 118 -21.60 -1.79 9.34
C ILE A 118 -20.78 -1.85 10.64
N TYR A 119 -19.52 -1.44 10.60
CA TYR A 119 -18.57 -1.49 11.73
C TYR A 119 -17.95 -0.12 12.01
N PRO A 120 -18.72 0.90 12.46
CA PRO A 120 -18.25 2.28 12.59
C PRO A 120 -17.15 2.48 13.65
N ASN A 121 -17.06 1.58 14.63
CA ASN A 121 -16.05 1.63 15.69
C ASN A 121 -14.76 0.88 15.33
N MET A 122 -14.60 0.45 14.08
CA MET A 122 -13.42 -0.24 13.61
C MET A 122 -12.30 0.75 13.29
N ASN A 123 -11.09 0.42 13.68
CA ASN A 123 -9.89 1.12 13.24
C ASN A 123 -9.35 0.47 11.96
N ILE A 124 -9.18 1.25 10.91
CA ILE A 124 -8.56 0.80 9.67
C ILE A 124 -7.19 1.47 9.54
N LYS A 125 -6.15 0.67 9.31
CA LYS A 125 -4.82 1.17 8.92
C LYS A 125 -4.52 0.69 7.50
N ILE A 126 -4.07 1.62 6.65
CA ILE A 126 -3.69 1.30 5.26
C ILE A 126 -2.20 1.56 5.10
N PHE A 127 -1.48 0.54 4.66
CA PHE A 127 -0.04 0.54 4.42
C PHE A 127 0.22 0.60 2.91
N THR A 128 1.15 1.45 2.49
CA THR A 128 1.52 1.65 1.07
C THR A 128 3.03 1.49 0.88
N GLU A 129 3.56 0.38 1.33
CA GLU A 129 4.98 0.07 1.29
C GLU A 129 5.33 -0.81 0.07
N SER A 130 6.62 -1.14 -0.09
CA SER A 130 7.06 -2.06 -1.15
C SER A 130 6.49 -3.47 -0.94
N PRO A 131 6.29 -4.27 -2.01
CA PRO A 131 5.76 -5.63 -1.90
C PRO A 131 6.53 -6.51 -0.90
N SER A 132 7.86 -6.42 -0.88
CA SER A 132 8.70 -7.20 0.04
C SER A 132 8.49 -6.83 1.52
N GLU A 133 8.36 -5.53 1.81
CA GLU A 133 8.09 -5.04 3.17
C GLU A 133 6.69 -5.42 3.64
N VAL A 134 5.70 -5.27 2.75
CA VAL A 134 4.31 -5.66 3.03
C VAL A 134 4.20 -7.14 3.36
N ILE A 135 4.83 -8.02 2.56
CA ILE A 135 4.81 -9.48 2.81
C ILE A 135 5.52 -9.81 4.11
N LYS A 136 6.68 -9.19 4.40
CA LYS A 136 7.38 -9.37 5.68
C LYS A 136 6.50 -8.99 6.87
N LYS A 137 5.83 -7.84 6.82
CA LYS A 137 4.92 -7.40 7.90
C LYS A 137 3.70 -8.30 8.04
N ALA A 138 3.17 -8.83 6.94
CA ALA A 138 2.07 -9.79 6.96
C ALA A 138 2.51 -11.16 7.55
N GLN A 139 3.74 -11.60 7.31
CA GLN A 139 4.32 -12.77 7.98
C GLN A 139 4.39 -12.57 9.50
N LEU A 140 4.70 -11.38 9.96
CA LEU A 140 4.73 -11.02 11.38
C LEU A 140 3.34 -10.81 12.01
N GLY A 141 2.26 -10.73 11.21
CA GLY A 141 0.90 -10.46 11.68
C GLY A 141 0.60 -8.98 11.94
N LEU A 142 1.48 -8.07 11.49
CA LEU A 142 1.26 -6.61 11.54
C LEU A 142 0.32 -6.11 10.44
N ILE A 143 0.21 -6.85 9.34
CA ILE A 143 -0.74 -6.64 8.25
C ILE A 143 -1.63 -7.87 8.16
N ASP A 144 -2.93 -7.65 8.15
CA ASP A 144 -3.93 -8.71 8.10
C ASP A 144 -4.22 -9.14 6.66
N ILE A 145 -4.36 -8.18 5.75
CA ILE A 145 -4.73 -8.41 4.35
C ILE A 145 -3.83 -7.58 3.43
N VAL A 146 -3.37 -8.21 2.38
CA VAL A 146 -2.57 -7.55 1.33
C VAL A 146 -3.35 -7.59 0.03
N PHE A 147 -3.53 -6.42 -0.59
CA PHE A 147 -4.03 -6.30 -1.95
C PHE A 147 -2.89 -5.95 -2.88
N MET A 148 -2.61 -6.81 -3.84
CA MET A 148 -1.56 -6.58 -4.83
C MET A 148 -1.85 -7.27 -6.16
N ASN A 149 -1.10 -6.86 -7.18
CA ASN A 149 -1.14 -7.51 -8.48
C ASN A 149 -0.27 -8.77 -8.46
N LEU A 150 -0.81 -9.87 -8.94
CA LEU A 150 -0.07 -11.10 -9.18
C LEU A 150 0.18 -11.30 -10.70
N PRO A 151 1.22 -12.03 -11.11
CA PRO A 151 2.05 -12.93 -10.29
C PRO A 151 3.12 -12.21 -9.45
N TYR A 152 3.31 -12.71 -8.22
CA TYR A 152 4.39 -12.37 -7.30
C TYR A 152 4.75 -13.63 -6.49
N LYS A 153 6.02 -13.87 -6.19
CA LYS A 153 6.45 -15.04 -5.42
C LYS A 153 6.08 -14.85 -3.95
N LEU A 154 5.10 -15.59 -3.49
CA LEU A 154 4.63 -15.58 -2.10
C LEU A 154 5.21 -16.76 -1.32
N PRO A 155 5.47 -16.59 0.00
CA PRO A 155 5.73 -17.69 0.92
C PRO A 155 4.53 -18.65 1.02
N LYS A 156 4.78 -19.91 1.44
CA LYS A 156 3.78 -20.98 1.43
C LYS A 156 2.60 -20.79 2.40
N GLU A 157 2.82 -20.03 3.46
CA GLU A 157 1.82 -19.70 4.47
C GLU A 157 0.74 -18.73 3.99
N PHE A 158 0.96 -18.11 2.81
CA PHE A 158 -0.01 -17.17 2.24
C PHE A 158 -1.02 -17.86 1.33
N GLU A 159 -2.26 -17.47 1.51
CA GLU A 159 -3.35 -17.79 0.58
C GLU A 159 -3.71 -16.59 -0.27
N THR A 160 -4.21 -16.88 -1.47
CA THR A 160 -4.53 -15.89 -2.47
C THR A 160 -5.94 -16.09 -2.99
N ILE A 161 -6.73 -15.03 -2.93
CA ILE A 161 -8.05 -14.96 -3.57
C ILE A 161 -7.94 -14.03 -4.78
N LYS A 162 -8.20 -14.54 -5.96
CA LYS A 162 -8.25 -13.76 -7.18
C LYS A 162 -9.51 -12.93 -7.23
N LEU A 163 -9.38 -11.63 -7.39
CA LEU A 163 -10.50 -10.70 -7.40
C LEU A 163 -10.90 -10.27 -8.81
N VAL A 164 -9.99 -9.69 -9.57
CA VAL A 164 -10.25 -9.12 -10.91
C VAL A 164 -9.09 -9.43 -11.85
N ASN A 165 -9.38 -9.88 -13.07
CA ASN A 165 -8.37 -9.99 -14.12
C ASN A 165 -8.07 -8.58 -14.66
N LEU A 166 -6.80 -8.22 -14.73
CA LEU A 166 -6.39 -6.95 -15.31
C LEU A 166 -6.49 -7.02 -16.84
N ARG A 167 -6.96 -5.94 -17.44
CA ARG A 167 -7.06 -5.80 -18.90
C ARG A 167 -6.57 -4.42 -19.27
N CYS A 168 -5.71 -4.37 -20.28
CA CYS A 168 -5.34 -3.09 -20.87
C CYS A 168 -6.43 -2.61 -21.82
N CYS A 169 -6.61 -1.31 -21.89
CA CYS A 169 -7.41 -0.65 -22.89
C CYS A 169 -6.69 0.60 -23.43
N LEU A 170 -7.09 1.02 -24.62
CA LEU A 170 -6.67 2.24 -25.24
C LEU A 170 -7.71 3.32 -24.90
N ILE A 171 -7.28 4.45 -24.36
CA ILE A 171 -8.15 5.55 -23.96
C ILE A 171 -7.75 6.85 -24.61
N ALA A 172 -8.73 7.70 -24.88
CA ALA A 172 -8.53 9.03 -25.42
C ALA A 172 -9.55 10.01 -24.83
N ASN A 173 -9.24 11.32 -24.84
CA ASN A 173 -10.23 12.35 -24.68
C ASN A 173 -11.08 12.46 -25.97
N ASN A 174 -12.11 13.29 -25.98
CA ASN A 174 -13.03 13.41 -27.11
C ASN A 174 -12.33 13.82 -28.43
N GLU A 175 -11.33 14.68 -28.36
CA GLU A 175 -10.56 15.13 -29.52
C GLU A 175 -9.79 13.98 -30.16
N TYR A 176 -8.95 13.31 -29.39
CA TYR A 176 -8.14 12.17 -29.86
C TYR A 176 -9.01 10.95 -30.19
N TYR A 177 -10.13 10.76 -29.52
CA TYR A 177 -11.08 9.70 -29.88
C TYR A 177 -11.65 9.89 -31.30
N LYS A 178 -12.05 11.11 -31.68
CA LYS A 178 -12.53 11.40 -33.04
C LYS A 178 -11.48 11.10 -34.11
N LEU A 179 -10.19 11.34 -33.80
CA LEU A 179 -9.08 11.08 -34.72
C LEU A 179 -8.75 9.61 -34.83
N TYR A 180 -8.83 8.86 -33.73
CA TYR A 180 -8.25 7.51 -33.63
C TYR A 180 -9.28 6.38 -33.34
N LYS A 181 -10.58 6.65 -33.37
CA LYS A 181 -11.60 5.61 -33.07
C LYS A 181 -11.64 4.42 -34.04
N ASN A 182 -11.10 4.57 -35.25
CA ASN A 182 -11.10 3.56 -36.32
C ASN A 182 -9.69 3.14 -36.70
N ILE A 183 -8.83 2.86 -35.71
CA ILE A 183 -7.45 2.44 -35.95
C ILE A 183 -7.33 0.92 -36.05
N ASP A 184 -6.47 0.44 -36.95
CA ASP A 184 -6.08 -0.95 -37.07
C ASP A 184 -4.66 -1.21 -36.51
N THR A 185 -3.87 -0.16 -36.36
CA THR A 185 -2.47 -0.22 -35.92
C THR A 185 -2.18 0.85 -34.87
N LEU A 186 -1.14 0.63 -34.06
CA LEU A 186 -0.66 1.61 -33.06
C LEU A 186 0.46 2.51 -33.59
N GLU A 187 0.85 2.35 -34.85
CA GLU A 187 1.87 3.16 -35.47
C GLU A 187 1.40 4.61 -35.63
N ASN A 188 2.30 5.54 -35.40
CA ASN A 188 2.06 6.99 -35.49
C ASN A 188 1.01 7.58 -34.56
N ILE A 189 0.56 6.79 -33.58
CA ILE A 189 -0.32 7.30 -32.53
C ILE A 189 0.54 7.92 -31.41
N PRO A 190 0.20 9.11 -30.90
CA PRO A 190 0.91 9.73 -29.78
C PRO A 190 0.62 8.98 -28.48
N LEU A 191 1.23 7.81 -28.31
CA LEU A 191 0.97 6.91 -27.18
C LEU A 191 1.56 7.42 -25.87
N LEU A 192 0.78 7.32 -24.81
CA LEU A 192 1.19 7.50 -23.43
C LEU A 192 1.19 6.13 -22.78
N VAL A 193 2.34 5.70 -22.25
CA VAL A 193 2.53 4.35 -21.74
C VAL A 193 3.24 4.37 -20.38
N LEU A 194 3.20 3.25 -19.66
CA LEU A 194 3.99 3.10 -18.44
C LEU A 194 5.49 3.08 -18.73
N THR A 195 6.29 3.59 -17.80
CA THR A 195 7.76 3.51 -17.85
C THR A 195 8.23 2.06 -17.93
N LYS A 196 9.35 1.84 -18.62
CA LYS A 196 10.03 0.54 -18.68
C LYS A 196 10.36 0.02 -17.28
N GLY A 197 10.40 -1.30 -17.12
CA GLY A 197 10.69 -1.96 -15.83
C GLY A 197 9.46 -2.24 -14.97
N THR A 198 8.28 -1.69 -15.29
CA THR A 198 7.04 -2.13 -14.65
C THR A 198 6.55 -3.46 -15.24
N ILE A 199 5.95 -4.33 -14.41
CA ILE A 199 5.42 -5.64 -14.88
C ILE A 199 4.40 -5.44 -16.00
N ALA A 200 3.54 -4.43 -15.89
CA ALA A 200 2.55 -4.09 -16.90
C ALA A 200 3.19 -3.70 -18.25
N ARG A 201 4.22 -2.86 -18.20
CA ARG A 201 4.94 -2.45 -19.41
C ARG A 201 5.73 -3.62 -20.02
N THR A 202 6.37 -4.42 -19.22
CA THR A 202 7.08 -5.62 -19.70
C THR A 202 6.14 -6.60 -20.42
N GLU A 203 4.93 -6.82 -19.87
CA GLU A 203 3.92 -7.67 -20.53
C GLU A 203 3.49 -7.07 -21.88
N LEU A 204 3.30 -5.77 -21.93
CA LEU A 204 2.92 -5.04 -23.13
C LEU A 204 4.03 -5.06 -24.19
N ASP A 205 5.27 -4.80 -23.81
CA ASP A 205 6.44 -4.83 -24.71
C ASP A 205 6.64 -6.23 -25.29
N ASN A 206 6.48 -7.29 -24.49
CA ASN A 206 6.53 -8.68 -24.97
C ASN A 206 5.42 -8.98 -26.00
N TYR A 207 4.21 -8.44 -25.78
CA TYR A 207 3.13 -8.56 -26.75
C TYR A 207 3.47 -7.85 -28.05
N PHE A 208 3.98 -6.64 -28.00
CA PHE A 208 4.38 -5.87 -29.19
C PHE A 208 5.49 -6.58 -29.97
N LEU A 209 6.53 -7.04 -29.27
CA LEU A 209 7.62 -7.79 -29.88
C LEU A 209 7.13 -9.05 -30.60
N LYS A 210 6.29 -9.86 -29.92
CA LYS A 210 5.75 -11.10 -30.49
C LYS A 210 4.90 -10.88 -31.74
N ASN A 211 4.18 -9.76 -31.80
CA ASN A 211 3.29 -9.44 -32.91
C ASN A 211 3.93 -8.49 -33.92
N LYS A 212 5.24 -8.19 -33.80
CA LYS A 212 5.99 -7.28 -34.68
C LYS A 212 5.37 -5.88 -34.75
N ILE A 213 4.77 -5.42 -33.63
CA ILE A 213 4.19 -4.09 -33.53
C ILE A 213 5.29 -3.13 -33.06
N SER A 214 5.58 -2.12 -33.86
CA SER A 214 6.49 -1.04 -33.48
C SER A 214 5.69 0.11 -32.88
N ILE A 215 6.07 0.56 -31.71
CA ILE A 215 5.51 1.76 -31.08
C ILE A 215 6.63 2.76 -30.79
N ASN A 216 6.30 4.03 -30.94
CA ASN A 216 7.16 5.13 -30.51
C ASN A 216 6.37 5.97 -29.49
N PRO A 217 6.47 5.66 -28.17
CA PRO A 217 5.70 6.37 -27.18
C PRO A 217 6.05 7.86 -27.14
N LYS A 218 5.03 8.72 -27.15
CA LYS A 218 5.20 10.16 -26.97
C LYS A 218 5.64 10.48 -25.55
N MET A 219 5.13 9.71 -24.56
CA MET A 219 5.49 9.85 -23.15
C MET A 219 5.54 8.50 -22.46
N GLU A 220 6.49 8.38 -21.53
CA GLU A 220 6.56 7.27 -20.58
C GLU A 220 6.28 7.81 -19.16
N LEU A 221 5.25 7.28 -18.50
CA LEU A 221 4.71 7.79 -17.23
C LEU A 221 4.77 6.71 -16.16
N SER A 222 4.97 7.09 -14.91
CA SER A 222 5.24 6.16 -13.81
C SER A 222 4.00 5.42 -13.28
N SER A 223 2.78 5.82 -13.69
CA SER A 223 1.55 5.19 -13.19
C SER A 223 0.37 5.31 -14.16
N ASN A 224 -0.59 4.38 -14.09
CA ASN A 224 -1.85 4.45 -14.83
C ASN A 224 -2.62 5.75 -14.53
N ASN A 225 -2.53 6.26 -13.31
CA ASN A 225 -3.16 7.53 -12.93
C ASN A 225 -2.59 8.72 -13.72
N LEU A 226 -1.26 8.80 -13.83
CA LEU A 226 -0.64 9.85 -14.64
C LEU A 226 -1.03 9.73 -16.11
N ILE A 227 -1.03 8.50 -16.67
CA ILE A 227 -1.49 8.30 -18.05
C ILE A 227 -2.92 8.80 -18.22
N LYS A 228 -3.82 8.47 -17.29
CA LYS A 228 -5.20 8.95 -17.29
C LYS A 228 -5.28 10.47 -17.29
N GLU A 229 -4.62 11.15 -16.36
CA GLU A 229 -4.65 12.61 -16.24
C GLU A 229 -4.08 13.30 -17.49
N PHE A 230 -2.96 12.81 -18.03
CA PHE A 230 -2.38 13.35 -19.24
C PHE A 230 -3.26 13.10 -20.49
N THR A 231 -3.95 11.95 -20.55
CA THR A 231 -4.92 11.67 -21.62
C THR A 231 -6.12 12.61 -21.55
N LEU A 232 -6.67 12.84 -20.34
CA LEU A 232 -7.75 13.82 -20.12
C LEU A 232 -7.33 15.22 -20.58
N SER A 233 -6.10 15.61 -20.30
CA SER A 233 -5.54 16.91 -20.66
C SER A 233 -5.13 17.02 -22.16
N GLY A 234 -5.36 15.99 -22.98
CA GLY A 234 -5.12 16.05 -24.42
C GLY A 234 -3.65 15.90 -24.83
N PHE A 235 -2.81 15.21 -24.07
CA PHE A 235 -1.42 14.97 -24.45
C PHE A 235 -1.26 13.81 -25.45
N GLY A 236 -2.27 12.92 -25.56
CA GLY A 236 -2.23 11.79 -26.47
C GLY A 236 -3.23 10.69 -26.09
N VAL A 237 -2.97 9.49 -26.59
CA VAL A 237 -3.76 8.27 -26.41
C VAL A 237 -3.08 7.38 -25.36
N GLY A 238 -3.77 7.08 -24.27
CA GLY A 238 -3.21 6.32 -23.15
C GLY A 238 -3.41 4.81 -23.29
N ILE A 239 -2.40 4.01 -22.95
CA ILE A 239 -2.56 2.59 -22.69
C ILE A 239 -2.59 2.40 -21.17
N VAL A 240 -3.74 1.97 -20.65
CA VAL A 240 -3.97 1.82 -19.20
C VAL A 240 -4.67 0.51 -18.87
N GLU A 241 -4.63 0.11 -17.62
CA GLU A 241 -5.51 -0.93 -17.10
C GLU A 241 -6.92 -0.36 -16.92
N GLU A 242 -7.92 -1.04 -17.48
CA GLU A 242 -9.32 -0.56 -17.59
C GLU A 242 -9.93 -0.19 -16.24
N ASP A 243 -9.55 -0.91 -15.18
CA ASP A 243 -10.05 -0.66 -13.84
C ASP A 243 -9.70 0.74 -13.29
N TYR A 244 -8.64 1.37 -13.81
CA TYR A 244 -8.21 2.72 -13.38
C TYR A 244 -9.00 3.86 -14.02
N VAL A 245 -9.80 3.56 -15.03
CA VAL A 245 -10.51 4.59 -15.83
C VAL A 245 -12.02 4.35 -15.93
N LYS A 246 -12.56 3.37 -15.18
CA LYS A 246 -13.99 3.03 -15.20
C LYS A 246 -14.89 4.22 -14.93
N LYS A 247 -14.50 5.07 -13.98
CA LYS A 247 -15.26 6.27 -13.63
C LYS A 247 -15.30 7.27 -14.78
N GLU A 248 -14.13 7.59 -15.33
CA GLU A 248 -13.99 8.56 -16.41
C GLU A 248 -14.64 8.08 -17.71
N LEU A 249 -14.67 6.77 -17.95
CA LEU A 249 -15.42 6.16 -19.06
C LEU A 249 -16.94 6.27 -18.85
N ALA A 250 -17.41 6.00 -17.63
CA ALA A 250 -18.83 6.12 -17.29
C ALA A 250 -19.34 7.57 -17.30
N GLU A 251 -18.46 8.53 -16.98
CA GLU A 251 -18.73 9.97 -17.03
C GLU A 251 -18.50 10.59 -18.44
N GLU A 252 -18.19 9.77 -19.45
CA GLU A 252 -17.87 10.20 -20.84
C GLU A 252 -16.76 11.26 -20.93
N LYS A 253 -15.87 11.31 -19.94
CA LYS A 253 -14.68 12.18 -19.95
C LYS A 253 -13.55 11.57 -20.75
N LEU A 254 -13.49 10.23 -20.80
CA LEU A 254 -12.59 9.43 -21.62
C LEU A 254 -13.42 8.47 -22.47
N PHE A 255 -12.86 8.11 -23.60
CA PHE A 255 -13.45 7.19 -24.57
C PHE A 255 -12.49 6.03 -24.81
N LYS A 256 -13.05 4.81 -24.87
CA LYS A 256 -12.27 3.62 -25.18
C LYS A 256 -12.14 3.46 -26.69
N ILE A 257 -10.91 3.50 -27.20
CA ILE A 257 -10.64 3.20 -28.60
C ILE A 257 -10.67 1.67 -28.80
N PRO A 258 -11.41 1.14 -29.78
CA PRO A 258 -11.46 -0.28 -30.05
C PRO A 258 -10.09 -0.82 -30.50
N TYR A 259 -9.39 -1.48 -29.60
CA TYR A 259 -8.15 -2.19 -29.87
C TYR A 259 -8.06 -3.44 -29.00
N LYS A 260 -7.69 -4.59 -29.59
CA LYS A 260 -7.60 -5.85 -28.88
C LYS A 260 -6.21 -6.06 -28.29
N PHE A 261 -6.08 -5.80 -26.99
CA PHE A 261 -4.93 -6.27 -26.23
C PHE A 261 -5.06 -7.76 -25.87
N PRO A 262 -3.96 -8.49 -25.64
CA PRO A 262 -3.98 -9.85 -25.17
C PRO A 262 -4.61 -9.92 -23.77
N LYS A 263 -5.11 -11.10 -23.41
CA LYS A 263 -5.50 -11.36 -22.01
C LYS A 263 -4.25 -11.29 -21.14
N SER A 264 -4.25 -10.37 -20.18
CA SER A 264 -3.18 -10.27 -19.18
C SER A 264 -3.17 -11.54 -18.30
N LYS A 265 -1.97 -11.98 -17.93
CA LYS A 265 -1.78 -13.00 -16.88
C LYS A 265 -1.88 -12.40 -15.47
N ARG A 266 -1.92 -11.07 -15.37
CA ARG A 266 -1.99 -10.34 -14.11
C ARG A 266 -3.44 -10.22 -13.62
N PHE A 267 -3.58 -10.20 -12.32
CA PHE A 267 -4.88 -10.02 -11.67
C PHE A 267 -4.71 -9.32 -10.32
N PHE A 268 -5.70 -8.58 -9.91
CA PHE A 268 -5.82 -8.12 -8.54
C PHE A 268 -6.13 -9.30 -7.64
N SER A 269 -5.46 -9.35 -6.53
CA SER A 269 -5.65 -10.40 -5.54
C SER A 269 -5.72 -9.84 -4.13
N LEU A 270 -6.48 -10.54 -3.30
CA LEU A 270 -6.46 -10.46 -1.86
C LEU A 270 -5.58 -11.59 -1.35
N ILE A 271 -4.63 -11.28 -0.51
CA ILE A 271 -3.63 -12.19 0.04
C ILE A 271 -3.66 -12.08 1.55
N TYR A 272 -3.60 -13.18 2.26
CA TYR A 272 -3.54 -13.22 3.71
C TYR A 272 -2.70 -14.40 4.20
N ASN A 273 -2.13 -14.26 5.39
CA ASN A 273 -1.41 -15.34 6.04
C ASN A 273 -2.39 -16.20 6.84
N LYS A 274 -2.63 -17.46 6.39
CA LYS A 274 -3.58 -18.38 7.01
C LYS A 274 -3.23 -18.76 8.45
N GLU A 275 -1.94 -18.75 8.82
CA GLU A 275 -1.48 -19.05 10.18
C GLU A 275 -1.71 -17.91 11.17
N LYS A 276 -1.94 -16.68 10.68
CA LYS A 276 -2.17 -15.47 11.47
C LYS A 276 -3.63 -14.98 11.46
N MET A 277 -4.54 -15.75 10.84
CA MET A 277 -5.95 -15.38 10.66
C MET A 277 -6.81 -15.65 11.89
N ASN A 278 -6.45 -15.06 13.04
CA ASN A 278 -7.19 -15.25 14.31
C ASN A 278 -8.25 -14.16 14.56
N LYS A 279 -8.34 -13.14 13.70
CA LYS A 279 -9.25 -12.01 13.91
C LYS A 279 -10.56 -12.22 13.16
N LYS A 280 -11.68 -12.32 13.89
CA LYS A 280 -13.03 -12.45 13.32
C LYS A 280 -13.34 -11.35 12.30
N ILE A 281 -12.93 -10.10 12.57
CA ILE A 281 -13.18 -8.96 11.67
C ILE A 281 -12.48 -9.11 10.32
N VAL A 282 -11.29 -9.72 10.29
CA VAL A 282 -10.53 -9.98 9.06
C VAL A 282 -11.29 -10.97 8.19
N ASN A 283 -11.73 -12.10 8.78
CA ASN A 283 -12.52 -13.10 8.07
C ASN A 283 -13.83 -12.51 7.54
N THR A 284 -14.52 -11.70 8.36
CA THR A 284 -15.75 -11.01 7.96
C THR A 284 -15.51 -10.06 6.78
N PHE A 285 -14.39 -9.34 6.77
CA PHE A 285 -14.06 -8.44 5.66
C PHE A 285 -13.69 -9.21 4.39
N ILE A 286 -12.95 -10.31 4.50
CA ILE A 286 -12.66 -11.19 3.37
C ILE A 286 -13.96 -11.74 2.75
N ASP A 287 -14.85 -12.25 3.59
CA ASP A 287 -16.17 -12.73 3.17
C ASP A 287 -17.00 -11.63 2.50
N PHE A 288 -16.97 -10.41 3.06
CA PHE A 288 -17.68 -9.26 2.52
C PHE A 288 -17.21 -8.88 1.10
N ILE A 289 -15.88 -8.88 0.87
CA ILE A 289 -15.34 -8.59 -0.47
C ILE A 289 -15.58 -9.73 -1.46
N THR A 290 -15.55 -10.98 -1.00
CA THR A 290 -15.61 -12.13 -1.90
C THR A 290 -17.04 -12.58 -2.22
N LYS A 291 -17.96 -12.45 -1.26
CA LYS A 291 -19.38 -12.87 -1.40
C LYS A 291 -20.31 -11.72 -1.81
N GLY A 292 -19.91 -10.49 -1.66
CA GLY A 292 -20.66 -9.29 -2.07
C GLY A 292 -20.54 -8.99 -3.57
N LYS A 293 -20.18 -9.97 -4.37
CA LYS A 293 -20.12 -9.89 -5.85
C LYS A 293 -21.37 -10.47 -6.46
#